data_92ee5841ade38b501bd574456b4f151d
#
_entry.id   92ee5841ade38b501bd574456b4f151d
#
_cell.length_a   1.000
_cell.length_b   1.000
_cell.length_c   1.000
_cell.angle_alpha   90.00
_cell.angle_beta   90.00
_cell.angle_gamma   90.00
#
_symmetry.space_group_name_H-M   'P 1'
#
loop_
_entity.id
_entity.type
_entity.pdbx_description
1 polymer ?
#
loop_
_entity_poly.entity_id
_entity_poly.type
_entity_poly.pdbx_seq_one_letter_code
_entity_poly.pdbx_strand_id
1 'polypeptide(L)'
;MRALKEAGYANEAGVAQYEANTLAIEASLHDLGYQRTQAENSLCSLLGEVPHTIARGRLENQQLPDDLTVGVPLLMLSNRPDVRSAEYSLMQSYYATASARSALYPSITLSGTVGWTNNSGAGIVNPGKLIWNAAGSLLQPIFNANANRARVKIAKAQQEESKLSFQQTLLNAGAEVNNALTQCQSARAKTGLRTQQIEALERAVESTELLMQHGSTTYLEVLTAQQSLLSAQLNQIADRFDEIQGIVNLYQALGGGRDIAAEAK
;
A
#
# COMPACT_ATOMS: atom_id res chain seq x y z
N MET A 1 -38.57 19.29 21.27
CA MET A 1 -37.99 20.49 21.92
C MET A 1 -38.93 21.68 21.94
N ARG A 2 -39.51 22.10 20.81
CA ARG A 2 -40.47 23.23 20.83
C ARG A 2 -41.67 22.98 21.74
N ALA A 3 -42.27 21.79 21.72
CA ALA A 3 -43.35 21.39 22.63
C ALA A 3 -42.91 21.37 24.11
N LEU A 4 -41.68 20.99 24.43
CA LEU A 4 -41.14 21.06 25.80
C LEU A 4 -40.93 22.50 26.27
N LYS A 5 -40.58 23.43 25.37
CA LYS A 5 -40.50 24.85 25.65
C LYS A 5 -41.89 25.41 25.96
N GLU A 6 -42.91 25.08 25.15
CA GLU A 6 -44.29 25.48 25.38
C GLU A 6 -44.84 24.95 26.71
N ALA A 7 -44.43 23.75 27.12
CA ALA A 7 -44.76 23.16 28.42
C ALA A 7 -43.91 23.68 29.59
N GLY A 8 -42.95 24.60 29.37
CA GLY A 8 -42.09 25.19 30.40
C GLY A 8 -40.91 24.34 30.86
N TYR A 9 -40.66 23.20 30.22
CA TYR A 9 -39.57 22.28 30.58
C TYR A 9 -38.25 22.54 29.82
N ALA A 10 -38.25 23.45 28.84
CA ALA A 10 -37.04 23.82 28.09
C ALA A 10 -36.97 25.34 27.93
N ASN A 11 -35.74 25.87 27.91
CA ASN A 11 -35.47 27.27 27.64
C ASN A 11 -35.11 27.49 26.16
N GLU A 12 -35.08 28.76 25.70
CA GLU A 12 -34.73 29.15 24.34
C GLU A 12 -33.35 28.67 23.93
N ALA A 13 -32.36 28.72 24.85
CA ALA A 13 -31.00 28.27 24.60
C ALA A 13 -30.94 26.77 24.29
N GLY A 14 -31.76 25.95 24.97
CA GLY A 14 -31.85 24.51 24.70
C GLY A 14 -32.45 24.19 23.33
N VAL A 15 -33.44 24.96 22.89
CA VAL A 15 -34.04 24.82 21.55
C VAL A 15 -33.01 25.19 20.48
N ALA A 16 -32.32 26.32 20.62
CA ALA A 16 -31.29 26.76 19.69
C ALA A 16 -30.11 25.77 19.60
N GLN A 17 -29.68 25.21 20.72
CA GLN A 17 -28.62 24.19 20.76
C GLN A 17 -29.04 22.90 20.02
N TYR A 18 -30.29 22.47 20.17
CA TYR A 18 -30.81 21.31 19.47
C TYR A 18 -30.87 21.55 17.95
N GLU A 19 -31.38 22.73 17.52
CA GLU A 19 -31.42 23.10 16.11
C GLU A 19 -30.01 23.15 15.52
N ALA A 20 -29.06 23.74 16.23
CA ALA A 20 -27.66 23.79 15.80
C ALA A 20 -27.04 22.37 15.61
N ASN A 21 -27.32 21.46 16.55
CA ASN A 21 -26.83 20.07 16.43
C ASN A 21 -27.48 19.32 15.27
N THR A 22 -28.78 19.50 15.05
CA THR A 22 -29.48 18.89 13.91
C THR A 22 -28.90 19.37 12.61
N LEU A 23 -28.67 20.65 12.43
CA LEU A 23 -28.05 21.24 11.24
C LEU A 23 -26.62 20.76 11.06
N ALA A 24 -25.84 20.58 12.14
CA ALA A 24 -24.49 20.02 12.07
C ALA A 24 -24.48 18.56 11.58
N ILE A 25 -25.44 17.74 12.04
CA ILE A 25 -25.60 16.36 11.57
C ILE A 25 -26.03 16.34 10.10
N GLU A 26 -26.97 17.18 9.69
CA GLU A 26 -27.38 17.30 8.28
C GLU A 26 -26.20 17.71 7.38
N ALA A 27 -25.39 18.67 7.79
CA ALA A 27 -24.18 19.05 7.07
C ALA A 27 -23.20 17.86 6.93
N SER A 28 -23.00 17.11 8.02
CA SER A 28 -22.14 15.91 7.99
C SER A 28 -22.66 14.82 7.04
N LEU A 29 -23.97 14.68 6.87
CA LEU A 29 -24.56 13.76 5.90
C LEU A 29 -24.21 14.15 4.45
N HIS A 30 -24.20 15.45 4.15
CA HIS A 30 -23.77 15.95 2.84
C HIS A 30 -22.29 15.67 2.58
N ASP A 31 -21.44 15.88 3.59
CA ASP A 31 -20.00 15.58 3.50
C ASP A 31 -19.74 14.08 3.26
N LEU A 32 -20.45 13.20 3.97
CA LEU A 32 -20.38 11.76 3.74
C LEU A 32 -20.87 11.36 2.35
N GLY A 33 -21.93 12.02 1.84
CA GLY A 33 -22.41 11.85 0.46
C GLY A 33 -21.35 12.20 -0.58
N TYR A 34 -20.65 13.31 -0.37
CA TYR A 34 -19.53 13.74 -1.21
C TYR A 34 -18.37 12.74 -1.18
N GLN A 35 -17.91 12.37 0.01
CA GLN A 35 -16.80 11.39 0.18
C GLN A 35 -17.13 10.06 -0.48
N ARG A 36 -18.37 9.59 -0.35
CA ARG A 36 -18.84 8.38 -1.02
C ARG A 36 -18.72 8.49 -2.54
N THR A 37 -19.23 9.59 -3.12
CA THR A 37 -19.16 9.79 -4.58
C THR A 37 -17.71 9.88 -5.06
N GLN A 38 -16.84 10.51 -4.28
CA GLN A 38 -15.40 10.58 -4.58
C GLN A 38 -14.75 9.18 -4.57
N ALA A 39 -15.10 8.33 -3.60
CA ALA A 39 -14.61 6.95 -3.54
C ALA A 39 -15.13 6.10 -4.71
N GLU A 40 -16.41 6.24 -5.09
CA GLU A 40 -16.99 5.58 -6.27
C GLU A 40 -16.29 6.02 -7.56
N ASN A 41 -16.06 7.31 -7.75
CA ASN A 41 -15.33 7.84 -8.91
C ASN A 41 -13.88 7.33 -8.97
N SER A 42 -13.21 7.25 -7.82
CA SER A 42 -11.85 6.71 -7.73
C SER A 42 -11.81 5.22 -8.13
N LEU A 43 -12.80 4.45 -7.70
CA LEU A 43 -12.91 3.04 -8.06
C LEU A 43 -13.23 2.85 -9.54
N CYS A 44 -14.17 3.63 -10.11
CA CYS A 44 -14.46 3.63 -11.55
C CYS A 44 -13.20 3.97 -12.37
N SER A 45 -12.42 4.97 -11.92
CA SER A 45 -11.17 5.33 -12.58
C SER A 45 -10.15 4.19 -12.58
N LEU A 46 -10.04 3.43 -11.47
CA LEU A 46 -9.17 2.24 -11.38
C LEU A 46 -9.64 1.10 -12.31
N LEU A 47 -10.95 0.95 -12.49
CA LEU A 47 -11.56 -0.03 -13.39
C LEU A 47 -11.52 0.40 -14.87
N GLY A 48 -11.22 1.67 -15.15
CA GLY A 48 -11.27 2.23 -16.50
C GLY A 48 -12.71 2.48 -17.01
N GLU A 49 -13.65 2.65 -16.10
CA GLU A 49 -15.07 2.85 -16.39
C GLU A 49 -15.50 4.30 -16.21
N VAL A 50 -16.59 4.67 -16.87
CA VAL A 50 -17.22 5.97 -16.67
C VAL A 50 -17.82 6.03 -15.25
N PRO A 51 -17.74 7.17 -14.54
CA PRO A 51 -18.30 7.31 -13.20
C PRO A 51 -19.77 6.89 -13.12
N HIS A 52 -20.07 5.93 -12.27
CA HIS A 52 -21.43 5.43 -12.00
C HIS A 52 -21.55 4.98 -10.54
N THR A 53 -22.78 4.78 -10.09
CA THR A 53 -23.04 4.27 -8.72
C THR A 53 -22.71 2.79 -8.64
N ILE A 54 -21.87 2.41 -7.66
CA ILE A 54 -21.43 1.03 -7.47
C ILE A 54 -22.35 0.32 -6.48
N ALA A 55 -22.78 -0.92 -6.81
CA ALA A 55 -23.56 -1.76 -5.91
C ALA A 55 -22.70 -2.14 -4.69
N ARG A 56 -23.27 -1.97 -3.49
CA ARG A 56 -22.56 -2.16 -2.21
C ARG A 56 -23.29 -3.14 -1.31
N GLY A 57 -22.50 -3.92 -0.56
CA GLY A 57 -22.99 -4.65 0.59
C GLY A 57 -23.04 -3.77 1.86
N ARG A 58 -23.37 -4.42 2.98
CA ARG A 58 -23.28 -3.80 4.32
C ARG A 58 -21.98 -4.20 4.99
N LEU A 59 -21.39 -3.30 5.74
CA LEU A 59 -20.16 -3.53 6.51
C LEU A 59 -20.33 -4.68 7.52
N GLU A 60 -21.50 -4.78 8.12
CA GLU A 60 -21.86 -5.80 9.12
C GLU A 60 -21.82 -7.22 8.56
N ASN A 61 -22.09 -7.40 7.25
CA ASN A 61 -22.13 -8.71 6.60
C ASN A 61 -20.75 -9.19 6.10
N GLN A 62 -19.69 -8.40 6.33
CA GLN A 62 -18.34 -8.79 5.96
C GLN A 62 -17.82 -9.85 6.93
N GLN A 63 -17.55 -11.07 6.40
CA GLN A 63 -16.90 -12.13 7.16
C GLN A 63 -15.38 -11.92 7.10
N LEU A 64 -14.79 -11.78 8.25
CA LEU A 64 -13.35 -11.63 8.40
C LEU A 64 -12.73 -12.95 8.88
N PRO A 65 -11.51 -13.30 8.46
CA PRO A 65 -10.84 -14.50 8.96
C PRO A 65 -10.57 -14.37 10.46
N ASP A 66 -10.96 -15.39 11.22
CA ASP A 66 -10.81 -15.38 12.69
C ASP A 66 -9.37 -15.59 13.12
N ASP A 67 -8.59 -16.40 12.42
CA ASP A 67 -7.21 -16.72 12.74
C ASP A 67 -6.22 -15.89 11.88
N LEU A 68 -5.69 -14.84 12.49
CA LEU A 68 -4.49 -14.16 12.03
C LEU A 68 -3.30 -14.71 12.83
N THR A 69 -2.84 -15.91 12.49
CA THR A 69 -1.74 -16.56 13.20
C THR A 69 -0.43 -15.81 13.00
N VAL A 70 0.21 -15.50 14.10
CA VAL A 70 1.50 -14.82 14.17
C VAL A 70 2.61 -15.77 13.75
N GLY A 71 3.29 -15.45 12.71
CA GLY A 71 4.47 -16.17 12.25
C GLY A 71 4.60 -16.00 10.74
N VAL A 72 5.18 -14.86 10.30
CA VAL A 72 5.48 -14.67 8.88
C VAL A 72 6.81 -15.34 8.59
N PRO A 73 6.81 -16.50 7.89
CA PRO A 73 8.06 -17.06 7.42
C PRO A 73 8.74 -16.05 6.50
N LEU A 74 10.04 -15.84 6.65
CA LEU A 74 10.85 -15.02 5.74
C LEU A 74 10.62 -15.38 4.26
N LEU A 75 10.26 -16.63 3.99
CA LEU A 75 9.86 -17.13 2.67
C LEU A 75 8.64 -16.39 2.07
N MET A 76 7.70 -15.89 2.87
CA MET A 76 6.57 -15.11 2.36
C MET A 76 7.00 -13.71 1.91
N LEU A 77 7.99 -13.11 2.56
CA LEU A 77 8.54 -11.83 2.13
C LEU A 77 9.22 -11.91 0.76
N SER A 78 9.75 -13.09 0.37
CA SER A 78 10.34 -13.30 -0.96
C SER A 78 9.31 -13.26 -2.10
N ASN A 79 8.01 -13.39 -1.80
CA ASN A 79 6.95 -13.27 -2.79
C ASN A 79 6.60 -11.80 -3.12
N ARG A 80 7.05 -10.87 -2.32
CA ARG A 80 6.80 -9.44 -2.52
C ARG A 80 7.56 -8.92 -3.76
N PRO A 81 6.89 -8.16 -4.65
CA PRO A 81 7.54 -7.61 -5.84
C PRO A 81 8.67 -6.64 -5.54
N ASP A 82 8.53 -5.81 -4.48
CA ASP A 82 9.53 -4.84 -4.06
C ASP A 82 10.80 -5.53 -3.51
N VAL A 83 10.65 -6.58 -2.71
CA VAL A 83 11.76 -7.39 -2.19
C VAL A 83 12.51 -8.06 -3.36
N ARG A 84 11.79 -8.66 -4.30
CA ARG A 84 12.39 -9.28 -5.50
C ARG A 84 13.08 -8.26 -6.40
N SER A 85 12.49 -7.09 -6.57
CA SER A 85 13.11 -6.00 -7.33
C SER A 85 14.44 -5.56 -6.70
N ALA A 86 14.47 -5.43 -5.37
CA ALA A 86 15.69 -5.09 -4.65
C ALA A 86 16.74 -6.22 -4.72
N GLU A 87 16.32 -7.49 -4.69
CA GLU A 87 17.19 -8.66 -4.89
C GLU A 87 17.82 -8.66 -6.29
N TYR A 88 17.02 -8.43 -7.34
CA TYR A 88 17.54 -8.33 -8.71
C TYR A 88 18.47 -7.14 -8.88
N SER A 89 18.22 -6.01 -8.21
CA SER A 89 19.12 -4.84 -8.22
C SER A 89 20.45 -5.17 -7.56
N LEU A 90 20.45 -5.93 -6.46
CA LEU A 90 21.66 -6.44 -5.83
C LEU A 90 22.42 -7.41 -6.78
N MET A 91 21.69 -8.32 -7.41
CA MET A 91 22.28 -9.26 -8.39
C MET A 91 22.91 -8.50 -9.57
N GLN A 92 22.24 -7.48 -10.09
CA GLN A 92 22.77 -6.61 -11.15
C GLN A 92 24.09 -5.93 -10.73
N SER A 93 24.15 -5.39 -9.52
CA SER A 93 25.37 -4.74 -9.00
C SER A 93 26.53 -5.72 -8.80
N TYR A 94 26.20 -6.95 -8.42
CA TYR A 94 27.19 -8.06 -8.35
C TYR A 94 27.81 -8.35 -9.72
N TYR A 95 26.98 -8.51 -10.75
CA TYR A 95 27.47 -8.75 -12.12
C TYR A 95 28.19 -7.52 -12.70
N ALA A 96 27.76 -6.31 -12.37
CA ALA A 96 28.46 -5.06 -12.73
C ALA A 96 29.88 -5.01 -12.13
N THR A 97 30.03 -5.46 -10.88
CA THR A 97 31.35 -5.59 -10.23
C THR A 97 32.21 -6.63 -10.92
N ALA A 98 31.63 -7.78 -11.31
CA ALA A 98 32.34 -8.82 -12.08
C ALA A 98 32.79 -8.29 -13.45
N SER A 99 31.92 -7.56 -14.15
CA SER A 99 32.24 -6.91 -15.43
C SER A 99 33.33 -5.84 -15.26
N ALA A 100 33.28 -5.02 -14.20
CA ALA A 100 34.34 -4.06 -13.93
C ALA A 100 35.70 -4.73 -13.65
N ARG A 101 35.71 -5.90 -13.00
CA ARG A 101 36.93 -6.71 -12.79
C ARG A 101 37.46 -7.30 -14.08
N SER A 102 36.59 -7.73 -15.02
CA SER A 102 37.02 -8.28 -16.31
C SER A 102 37.84 -7.29 -17.14
N ALA A 103 37.61 -5.98 -16.97
CA ALA A 103 38.39 -4.92 -17.62
C ALA A 103 39.84 -4.83 -17.14
N LEU A 104 40.22 -5.57 -16.09
CA LEU A 104 41.63 -5.73 -15.64
C LEU A 104 42.37 -6.84 -16.37
N TYR A 105 41.64 -7.71 -17.10
CA TYR A 105 42.24 -8.83 -17.87
C TYR A 105 42.36 -8.49 -19.35
N PRO A 106 43.23 -9.22 -20.10
CA PRO A 106 43.33 -9.04 -21.54
C PRO A 106 42.01 -9.34 -22.26
N SER A 107 41.66 -8.52 -23.23
CA SER A 107 40.55 -8.78 -24.15
C SER A 107 41.04 -9.44 -25.43
N ILE A 108 40.37 -10.51 -25.85
CA ILE A 108 40.62 -11.21 -27.11
C ILE A 108 39.46 -10.89 -28.06
N THR A 109 39.79 -10.30 -29.19
CA THR A 109 38.82 -10.02 -30.24
C THR A 109 39.12 -10.85 -31.46
N LEU A 110 38.15 -11.63 -31.92
CA LEU A 110 38.22 -12.39 -33.19
C LEU A 110 37.33 -11.66 -34.19
N SER A 111 37.88 -11.29 -35.33
CA SER A 111 37.16 -10.68 -36.44
C SER A 111 37.34 -11.53 -37.71
N GLY A 112 36.25 -11.68 -38.45
CA GLY A 112 36.24 -12.38 -39.72
C GLY A 112 35.40 -11.64 -40.73
N THR A 113 35.89 -11.53 -41.94
CA THR A 113 35.14 -10.97 -43.06
C THR A 113 35.15 -11.97 -44.20
N VAL A 114 33.97 -12.16 -44.81
CA VAL A 114 33.80 -12.95 -46.03
C VAL A 114 33.20 -12.05 -47.10
N GLY A 115 33.76 -12.01 -48.24
CA GLY A 115 33.28 -11.16 -49.34
C GLY A 115 33.64 -11.73 -50.70
N TRP A 116 33.02 -11.26 -51.75
CA TRP A 116 33.35 -11.52 -53.13
C TRP A 116 33.91 -10.28 -53.77
N THR A 117 35.00 -10.41 -54.54
CA THR A 117 35.49 -9.33 -55.37
C THR A 117 35.09 -9.60 -56.82
N ASN A 118 34.53 -8.60 -57.46
CA ASN A 118 34.30 -8.60 -58.91
C ASN A 118 35.30 -7.63 -59.56
N ASN A 119 36.13 -8.15 -60.46
CA ASN A 119 37.23 -7.41 -61.03
C ASN A 119 36.83 -6.58 -62.27
N SER A 120 35.57 -6.58 -62.66
CA SER A 120 35.04 -5.81 -63.79
C SER A 120 33.71 -5.17 -63.42
N GLY A 121 33.64 -3.86 -63.39
CA GLY A 121 32.57 -2.99 -62.93
C GLY A 121 31.16 -3.16 -63.53
N ALA A 122 30.81 -4.35 -63.98
CA ALA A 122 29.49 -4.72 -64.48
C ALA A 122 28.90 -5.85 -63.64
N GLY A 123 28.05 -5.46 -62.67
CA GLY A 123 27.06 -6.31 -62.01
C GLY A 123 27.54 -7.65 -61.41
N ILE A 124 26.79 -8.20 -60.49
CA ILE A 124 27.01 -9.49 -59.81
C ILE A 124 26.72 -10.67 -60.76
N VAL A 125 27.38 -10.74 -61.92
CA VAL A 125 27.10 -11.77 -62.92
C VAL A 125 28.07 -12.95 -62.87
N ASN A 126 29.17 -12.78 -62.18
CA ASN A 126 30.10 -13.89 -61.90
C ASN A 126 30.69 -13.70 -60.52
N PRO A 127 30.44 -14.60 -59.53
CA PRO A 127 31.08 -14.49 -58.24
C PRO A 127 32.61 -14.66 -58.45
N GLY A 128 33.29 -13.53 -58.50
CA GLY A 128 34.74 -13.51 -58.59
C GLY A 128 35.32 -14.31 -57.42
N LYS A 129 36.54 -14.14 -57.11
CA LYS A 129 37.19 -14.89 -56.04
C LYS A 129 36.55 -14.59 -54.70
N LEU A 130 36.13 -15.66 -54.00
CA LEU A 130 35.78 -15.60 -52.58
C LEU A 130 37.00 -15.15 -51.79
N ILE A 131 36.90 -14.05 -51.10
CA ILE A 131 37.90 -13.58 -50.16
C ILE A 131 37.40 -13.80 -48.76
N TRP A 132 38.17 -14.45 -47.95
CA TRP A 132 37.92 -14.51 -46.50
C TRP A 132 39.16 -14.02 -45.76
N ASN A 133 38.95 -13.37 -44.64
CA ASN A 133 39.96 -12.91 -43.75
C ASN A 133 39.55 -13.22 -42.33
N ALA A 134 40.46 -13.76 -41.53
CA ALA A 134 40.26 -13.96 -40.10
C ALA A 134 41.45 -13.31 -39.37
N ALA A 135 41.16 -12.47 -38.38
CA ALA A 135 42.18 -11.84 -37.57
C ALA A 135 41.82 -11.99 -36.09
N GLY A 136 42.80 -12.32 -35.27
CA GLY A 136 42.74 -12.32 -33.81
C GLY A 136 43.59 -11.19 -33.25
N SER A 137 43.04 -10.41 -32.32
CA SER A 137 43.80 -9.40 -31.60
C SER A 137 43.68 -9.60 -30.08
N LEU A 138 44.81 -9.40 -29.37
CA LEU A 138 44.91 -9.43 -27.91
C LEU A 138 45.27 -8.04 -27.45
N LEU A 139 44.42 -7.44 -26.61
CA LEU A 139 44.64 -6.10 -26.06
C LEU A 139 44.63 -6.15 -24.53
N GLN A 140 45.73 -5.67 -23.93
CA GLN A 140 45.85 -5.49 -22.47
C GLN A 140 46.27 -4.06 -22.17
N PRO A 141 45.40 -3.22 -21.57
CA PRO A 141 45.79 -1.87 -21.14
C PRO A 141 46.64 -1.94 -19.87
N ILE A 142 47.93 -1.64 -19.98
CA ILE A 142 48.88 -1.64 -18.86
C ILE A 142 48.85 -0.27 -18.15
N PHE A 143 48.79 0.80 -18.92
CA PHE A 143 48.77 2.16 -18.44
C PHE A 143 47.45 2.87 -18.83
N ASN A 144 46.52 3.00 -17.87
CA ASN A 144 45.21 3.65 -18.06
C ASN A 144 44.92 4.60 -16.90
N ALA A 145 45.91 5.41 -16.47
CA ALA A 145 45.76 6.39 -15.38
C ALA A 145 44.95 5.90 -14.17
N ASN A 146 45.07 4.60 -13.82
CA ASN A 146 44.28 3.90 -12.81
C ASN A 146 42.75 3.85 -13.05
N ALA A 147 42.24 4.20 -14.23
CA ALA A 147 40.83 4.26 -14.54
C ALA A 147 40.12 2.90 -14.29
N ASN A 148 40.69 1.78 -14.71
CA ASN A 148 40.12 0.45 -14.50
C ASN A 148 40.06 0.08 -13.00
N ARG A 149 41.09 0.45 -12.21
CA ARG A 149 41.08 0.22 -10.75
C ARG A 149 40.04 1.10 -10.05
N ALA A 150 39.90 2.36 -10.48
CA ALA A 150 38.85 3.26 -9.98
C ALA A 150 37.46 2.71 -10.29
N ARG A 151 37.23 2.23 -11.51
CA ARG A 151 35.96 1.59 -11.92
C ARG A 151 35.60 0.40 -11.03
N VAL A 152 36.55 -0.47 -10.70
CA VAL A 152 36.32 -1.60 -9.78
C VAL A 152 35.99 -1.11 -8.36
N LYS A 153 36.66 -0.06 -7.86
CA LYS A 153 36.34 0.51 -6.54
C LYS A 153 34.94 1.10 -6.52
N ILE A 154 34.54 1.83 -7.56
CA ILE A 154 33.18 2.41 -7.69
C ILE A 154 32.16 1.28 -7.74
N ALA A 155 32.34 0.25 -8.59
CA ALA A 155 31.43 -0.86 -8.69
C ALA A 155 31.25 -1.62 -7.36
N LYS A 156 32.32 -1.79 -6.58
CA LYS A 156 32.25 -2.40 -5.24
C LYS A 156 31.46 -1.54 -4.26
N ALA A 157 31.66 -0.22 -4.28
CA ALA A 157 30.89 0.70 -3.43
C ALA A 157 29.39 0.67 -3.79
N GLN A 158 29.05 0.64 -5.08
CA GLN A 158 27.68 0.51 -5.57
C GLN A 158 27.05 -0.87 -5.20
N GLN A 159 27.87 -1.92 -5.20
CA GLN A 159 27.41 -3.24 -4.74
C GLN A 159 27.07 -3.24 -3.24
N GLU A 160 27.89 -2.60 -2.40
CA GLU A 160 27.58 -2.47 -0.95
C GLU A 160 26.38 -1.60 -0.70
N GLU A 161 26.21 -0.50 -1.46
CA GLU A 161 25.00 0.34 -1.42
C GLU A 161 23.74 -0.49 -1.78
N SER A 162 23.79 -1.27 -2.86
CA SER A 162 22.67 -2.13 -3.26
C SER A 162 22.34 -3.21 -2.21
N LYS A 163 23.36 -3.72 -1.52
CA LYS A 163 23.18 -4.68 -0.43
C LYS A 163 22.48 -4.04 0.78
N LEU A 164 22.90 -2.84 1.17
CA LEU A 164 22.27 -2.10 2.27
C LEU A 164 20.83 -1.71 1.90
N SER A 165 20.58 -1.32 0.64
CA SER A 165 19.24 -1.05 0.13
C SER A 165 18.33 -2.28 0.19
N PHE A 166 18.83 -3.45 -0.20
CA PHE A 166 18.10 -4.71 -0.07
C PHE A 166 17.77 -5.04 1.39
N GLN A 167 18.74 -4.89 2.30
CA GLN A 167 18.51 -5.07 3.74
C GLN A 167 17.44 -4.12 4.27
N GLN A 168 17.47 -2.85 3.86
CA GLN A 168 16.47 -1.87 4.26
C GLN A 168 15.08 -2.24 3.75
N THR A 169 14.97 -2.71 2.51
CA THR A 169 13.70 -3.19 1.93
C THR A 169 13.13 -4.35 2.73
N LEU A 170 13.95 -5.31 3.16
CA LEU A 170 13.52 -6.42 4.01
C LEU A 170 13.03 -5.95 5.39
N LEU A 171 13.73 -5.00 6.00
CA LEU A 171 13.33 -4.43 7.30
C LEU A 171 12.01 -3.69 7.18
N ASN A 172 11.83 -2.90 6.13
CA ASN A 172 10.58 -2.18 5.86
C ASN A 172 9.42 -3.16 5.65
N ALA A 173 9.62 -4.21 4.84
CA ALA A 173 8.62 -5.24 4.62
C ALA A 173 8.21 -5.95 5.91
N GLY A 174 9.17 -6.28 6.78
CA GLY A 174 8.89 -6.84 8.10
C GLY A 174 8.11 -5.88 9.01
N ALA A 175 8.47 -4.59 8.98
CA ALA A 175 7.77 -3.56 9.75
C ALA A 175 6.32 -3.37 9.26
N GLU A 176 6.07 -3.38 7.94
CA GLU A 176 4.73 -3.30 7.37
C GLU A 176 3.84 -4.46 7.82
N VAL A 177 4.35 -5.69 7.80
CA VAL A 177 3.61 -6.86 8.28
C VAL A 177 3.27 -6.71 9.76
N ASN A 178 4.25 -6.32 10.60
CA ASN A 178 4.02 -6.13 12.03
C ASN A 178 3.01 -5.01 12.31
N ASN A 179 3.09 -3.91 11.56
CA ASN A 179 2.15 -2.79 11.70
C ASN A 179 0.73 -3.21 11.31
N ALA A 180 0.55 -3.92 10.19
CA ALA A 180 -0.75 -4.42 9.76
C ALA A 180 -1.35 -5.42 10.76
N LEU A 181 -0.54 -6.33 11.30
CA LEU A 181 -0.97 -7.27 12.34
C LEU A 181 -1.39 -6.55 13.62
N THR A 182 -0.59 -5.59 14.07
CA THR A 182 -0.88 -4.78 15.26
C THR A 182 -2.16 -3.96 15.06
N GLN A 183 -2.38 -3.41 13.86
CA GLN A 183 -3.61 -2.72 13.49
C GLN A 183 -4.83 -3.62 13.65
N CYS A 184 -4.79 -4.84 13.09
CA CYS A 184 -5.88 -5.82 13.22
C CYS A 184 -6.15 -6.18 14.68
N GLN A 185 -5.11 -6.49 15.45
CA GLN A 185 -5.25 -6.86 16.87
C GLN A 185 -5.81 -5.72 17.70
N SER A 186 -5.34 -4.49 17.47
CA SER A 186 -5.83 -3.30 18.16
C SER A 186 -7.30 -3.01 17.82
N ALA A 187 -7.69 -3.11 16.55
CA ALA A 187 -9.07 -2.90 16.12
C ALA A 187 -10.01 -3.94 16.75
N ARG A 188 -9.63 -5.22 16.78
CA ARG A 188 -10.40 -6.28 17.44
C ARG A 188 -10.56 -6.05 18.94
N ALA A 189 -9.48 -5.68 19.62
CA ALA A 189 -9.55 -5.36 21.05
C ALA A 189 -10.48 -4.18 21.34
N LYS A 190 -10.46 -3.13 20.50
CA LYS A 190 -11.34 -1.98 20.60
C LYS A 190 -12.82 -2.34 20.41
N THR A 191 -13.15 -3.24 19.47
CA THR A 191 -14.53 -3.62 19.15
C THR A 191 -15.28 -4.09 20.39
N GLY A 192 -14.69 -4.95 21.21
CA GLY A 192 -15.31 -5.43 22.45
C GLY A 192 -15.53 -4.30 23.49
N LEU A 193 -14.54 -3.42 23.66
CA LEU A 193 -14.64 -2.29 24.57
C LEU A 193 -15.67 -1.27 24.08
N ARG A 194 -15.76 -1.06 22.77
CA ARG A 194 -16.72 -0.12 22.17
C ARG A 194 -18.15 -0.59 22.34
N THR A 195 -18.41 -1.89 22.19
CA THR A 195 -19.75 -2.46 22.46
C THR A 195 -20.16 -2.20 23.90
N GLN A 196 -19.30 -2.46 24.89
CA GLN A 196 -19.59 -2.17 26.30
C GLN A 196 -19.80 -0.67 26.56
N GLN A 197 -19.03 0.19 25.89
CA GLN A 197 -19.19 1.64 25.96
C GLN A 197 -20.57 2.07 25.44
N ILE A 198 -21.01 1.55 24.30
CA ILE A 198 -22.30 1.86 23.70
C ILE A 198 -23.43 1.43 24.64
N GLU A 199 -23.39 0.21 25.16
CA GLU A 199 -24.39 -0.28 26.12
C GLU A 199 -24.47 0.57 27.39
N ALA A 200 -23.33 1.08 27.86
CA ALA A 200 -23.30 1.98 29.02
C ALA A 200 -23.90 3.35 28.68
N LEU A 201 -23.62 3.87 27.48
CA LEU A 201 -24.13 5.15 27.02
C LEU A 201 -25.64 5.09 26.70
N GLU A 202 -26.15 3.98 26.19
CA GLU A 202 -27.58 3.74 25.98
C GLU A 202 -28.34 3.81 27.31
N ARG A 203 -27.80 3.13 28.34
CA ARG A 203 -28.38 3.23 29.70
C ARG A 203 -28.28 4.66 30.28
N ALA A 204 -27.20 5.37 29.98
CA ALA A 204 -27.04 6.75 30.41
C ALA A 204 -28.06 7.67 29.74
N VAL A 205 -28.33 7.51 28.45
CA VAL A 205 -29.37 8.27 27.72
C VAL A 205 -30.72 7.97 28.31
N GLU A 206 -31.11 6.70 28.48
CA GLU A 206 -32.39 6.31 29.08
C GLU A 206 -32.57 6.91 30.48
N SER A 207 -31.53 6.81 31.33
CA SER A 207 -31.56 7.33 32.70
C SER A 207 -31.69 8.85 32.73
N THR A 208 -30.95 9.57 31.87
CA THR A 208 -31.05 11.05 31.82
C THR A 208 -32.38 11.53 31.25
N GLU A 209 -32.97 10.80 30.29
CA GLU A 209 -34.33 11.09 29.80
C GLU A 209 -35.40 10.92 30.87
N LEU A 210 -35.34 9.86 31.68
CA LEU A 210 -36.22 9.64 32.81
C LEU A 210 -36.06 10.73 33.88
N LEU A 211 -34.82 11.09 34.25
CA LEU A 211 -34.54 12.15 35.20
C LEU A 211 -35.06 13.51 34.72
N MET A 212 -34.97 13.78 33.40
CA MET A 212 -35.51 14.99 32.82
C MET A 212 -37.04 15.01 32.89
N GLN A 213 -37.74 13.92 32.66
CA GLN A 213 -39.19 13.80 32.79
C GLN A 213 -39.67 14.08 34.23
N HIS A 214 -38.84 13.72 35.21
CA HIS A 214 -39.10 13.97 36.63
C HIS A 214 -38.60 15.34 37.15
N GLY A 215 -38.06 16.17 36.24
CA GLY A 215 -37.56 17.50 36.59
C GLY A 215 -36.25 17.51 37.39
N SER A 216 -35.53 16.37 37.46
CA SER A 216 -34.33 16.23 38.27
C SER A 216 -33.04 16.52 37.49
N THR A 217 -33.09 16.69 36.16
CA THR A 217 -31.93 17.05 35.33
C THR A 217 -32.30 18.02 34.21
N THR A 218 -31.29 18.64 33.62
CA THR A 218 -31.46 19.57 32.53
C THR A 218 -31.43 18.84 31.18
N TYR A 219 -32.15 19.41 30.19
CA TYR A 219 -32.10 18.92 28.83
C TYR A 219 -30.65 18.83 28.25
N LEU A 220 -29.76 19.73 28.70
CA LEU A 220 -28.36 19.74 28.25
C LEU A 220 -27.63 18.41 28.57
N GLU A 221 -27.97 17.80 29.72
CA GLU A 221 -27.38 16.50 30.09
C GLU A 221 -27.86 15.37 29.15
N VAL A 222 -29.16 15.36 28.81
CA VAL A 222 -29.70 14.41 27.83
C VAL A 222 -29.00 14.55 26.47
N LEU A 223 -28.88 15.81 26.01
CA LEU A 223 -28.21 16.10 24.73
C LEU A 223 -26.74 15.65 24.73
N THR A 224 -26.03 15.89 25.84
CA THR A 224 -24.63 15.47 25.98
C THR A 224 -24.50 13.94 25.96
N ALA A 225 -25.42 13.23 26.64
CA ALA A 225 -25.44 11.76 26.61
C ALA A 225 -25.74 11.22 25.20
N GLN A 226 -26.72 11.81 24.49
CA GLN A 226 -27.03 11.42 23.11
C GLN A 226 -25.87 11.69 22.13
N GLN A 227 -25.18 12.83 22.27
CA GLN A 227 -24.00 13.13 21.46
C GLN A 227 -22.86 12.14 21.72
N SER A 228 -22.64 11.76 22.98
CA SER A 228 -21.65 10.78 23.38
C SER A 228 -21.97 9.40 22.80
N LEU A 229 -23.24 8.99 22.83
CA LEU A 229 -23.71 7.75 22.24
C LEU A 229 -23.49 7.72 20.73
N LEU A 230 -23.92 8.78 20.02
CA LEU A 230 -23.72 8.89 18.58
C LEU A 230 -22.23 8.84 18.22
N SER A 231 -21.38 9.55 18.95
CA SER A 231 -19.94 9.52 18.74
C SER A 231 -19.35 8.11 18.96
N ALA A 232 -19.81 7.38 19.98
CA ALA A 232 -19.39 6.01 20.23
C ALA A 232 -19.81 5.05 19.11
N GLN A 233 -21.03 5.19 18.59
CA GLN A 233 -21.53 4.39 17.46
C GLN A 233 -20.76 4.66 16.17
N LEU A 234 -20.45 5.93 15.87
CA LEU A 234 -19.62 6.29 14.71
C LEU A 234 -18.19 5.73 14.83
N ASN A 235 -17.62 5.80 16.04
CA ASN A 235 -16.31 5.20 16.30
C ASN A 235 -16.32 3.67 16.18
N GLN A 236 -17.43 2.98 16.50
CA GLN A 236 -17.56 1.54 16.30
C GLN A 236 -17.48 1.17 14.82
N ILE A 237 -18.13 1.96 13.96
CA ILE A 237 -18.05 1.76 12.50
C ILE A 237 -16.62 1.98 12.01
N ALA A 238 -15.93 3.01 12.52
CA ALA A 238 -14.54 3.29 12.18
C ALA A 238 -13.60 2.17 12.65
N ASP A 239 -13.76 1.68 13.90
CA ASP A 239 -12.96 0.56 14.42
C ASP A 239 -13.17 -0.73 13.58
N ARG A 240 -14.40 -1.00 13.11
CA ARG A 240 -14.68 -2.13 12.21
C ARG A 240 -14.05 -1.96 10.84
N PHE A 241 -14.08 -0.76 10.29
CA PHE A 241 -13.39 -0.44 9.03
C PHE A 241 -11.88 -0.59 9.17
N ASP A 242 -11.30 -0.12 10.28
CA ASP A 242 -9.87 -0.26 10.58
C ASP A 242 -9.42 -1.74 10.66
N GLU A 243 -10.28 -2.62 11.18
CA GLU A 243 -10.03 -4.06 11.19
C GLU A 243 -9.94 -4.63 9.76
N ILE A 244 -10.90 -4.29 8.91
CA ILE A 244 -10.91 -4.72 7.50
C ILE A 244 -9.68 -4.18 6.76
N GLN A 245 -9.40 -2.90 6.94
CA GLN A 245 -8.21 -2.26 6.36
C GLN A 245 -6.92 -2.94 6.80
N GLY A 246 -6.81 -3.28 8.09
CA GLY A 246 -5.67 -4.01 8.63
C GLY A 246 -5.48 -5.38 7.98
N ILE A 247 -6.57 -6.12 7.73
CA ILE A 247 -6.52 -7.42 7.04
C ILE A 247 -6.07 -7.25 5.58
N VAL A 248 -6.59 -6.25 4.88
CA VAL A 248 -6.18 -5.94 3.50
C VAL A 248 -4.71 -5.54 3.45
N ASN A 249 -4.26 -4.69 4.38
CA ASN A 249 -2.86 -4.29 4.50
C ASN A 249 -1.95 -5.50 4.81
N LEU A 250 -2.40 -6.40 5.68
CA LEU A 250 -1.67 -7.63 6.00
C LEU A 250 -1.55 -8.54 4.77
N TYR A 251 -2.64 -8.74 4.03
CA TYR A 251 -2.64 -9.51 2.80
C TYR A 251 -1.65 -8.93 1.77
N GLN A 252 -1.65 -7.62 1.58
CA GLN A 252 -0.71 -6.93 0.70
C GLN A 252 0.73 -7.04 1.21
N ALA A 253 0.96 -6.83 2.52
CA ALA A 253 2.28 -6.91 3.14
C ALA A 253 2.90 -8.32 3.06
N LEU A 254 2.08 -9.36 2.99
CA LEU A 254 2.50 -10.75 2.80
C LEU A 254 2.78 -11.10 1.32
N GLY A 255 2.59 -10.16 0.39
CA GLY A 255 2.73 -10.41 -1.06
C GLY A 255 1.57 -11.17 -1.66
N GLY A 256 0.37 -11.03 -1.09
CA GLY A 256 -0.86 -11.61 -1.60
C GLY A 256 -1.21 -11.12 -3.01
N GLY A 257 -2.08 -11.87 -3.69
CA GLY A 257 -2.53 -11.56 -5.07
C GLY A 257 -1.67 -12.17 -6.17
N ARG A 258 -0.66 -12.98 -5.81
CA ARG A 258 0.18 -13.69 -6.76
C ARG A 258 -0.17 -15.18 -6.78
N ASP A 259 -0.55 -15.68 -7.95
CA ASP A 259 -0.72 -17.12 -8.18
C ASP A 259 0.66 -17.79 -8.29
N ILE A 260 1.16 -18.33 -7.19
CA ILE A 260 2.44 -19.07 -7.13
C ILE A 260 2.42 -20.31 -8.04
N ALA A 261 1.24 -20.85 -8.32
CA ALA A 261 1.07 -22.02 -9.19
C ALA A 261 1.35 -21.77 -10.68
N ALA A 262 1.36 -20.51 -11.13
CA ALA A 262 1.61 -20.17 -12.53
C ALA A 262 3.10 -20.06 -12.90
N GLU A 263 4.00 -19.88 -11.93
CA GLU A 263 5.43 -19.69 -12.18
C GLU A 263 6.27 -20.98 -12.03
N ALA A 264 5.67 -22.08 -11.57
CA ALA A 264 6.34 -23.38 -11.44
C ALA A 264 6.25 -24.24 -12.71
N LYS A 265 5.85 -23.68 -13.85
CA LYS A 265 5.90 -24.24 -15.19
C LYS A 265 6.87 -23.43 -16.03
#